data_e7ddf4d6e15fabcd5f085ee9ec99f456
#
_entry.id   e7ddf4d6e15fabcd5f085ee9ec99f456
#
_cell.length_a   1.000
_cell.length_b   1.000
_cell.length_c   1.000
_cell.angle_alpha   90.00
_cell.angle_beta   90.00
_cell.angle_gamma   90.00
#
_symmetry.space_group_name_H-M   'P 1'
#
loop_
_entity.id
_entity.type
_entity.pdbx_description
1 polymer ?
#
loop_
_entity_poly.entity_id
_entity_poly.type
_entity_poly.pdbx_seq_one_letter_code
_entity_poly.pdbx_strand_id
1 'polypeptide(L)'
;MGLMTFKGGVHPFEGKDLSKDKPIRELLPKGELVYPLSQHIGAPATPIVAVGDSVLKGQKIAEAGGFVSAPIHASVSGTVKKIEPRRVPTGDMVNSIVIESDGEFKEVEYQAVEDVSALSKEEIINRIKEAGVVGMGGAGFPTHVKLSPKEPEKIDYIICLLYTSPSPRDRSL
;
A
#
# COMPACT_ATOMS: atom_id res chain seq x y z
N MET A 1 -10.86 -4.38 36.98
CA MET A 1 -11.89 -4.45 35.92
C MET A 1 -11.69 -5.78 35.23
N GLY A 2 -12.64 -6.74 35.33
CA GLY A 2 -12.49 -8.04 34.67
C GLY A 2 -12.55 -7.89 33.16
N LEU A 3 -11.66 -8.61 32.45
CA LEU A 3 -11.71 -8.71 30.99
C LEU A 3 -13.07 -9.31 30.58
N MET A 4 -13.84 -8.57 29.81
CA MET A 4 -15.08 -9.07 29.24
C MET A 4 -14.75 -9.90 28.00
N THR A 5 -14.96 -11.22 28.11
CA THR A 5 -14.83 -12.16 26.99
C THR A 5 -16.21 -12.61 26.56
N PHE A 6 -16.38 -12.89 25.27
CA PHE A 6 -17.60 -13.53 24.78
C PHE A 6 -17.42 -15.05 24.73
N LYS A 7 -18.48 -15.76 25.04
CA LYS A 7 -18.49 -17.24 25.06
C LYS A 7 -18.25 -17.77 23.64
N GLY A 8 -17.25 -18.63 23.46
CA GLY A 8 -16.91 -19.22 22.17
C GLY A 8 -15.88 -18.42 21.34
N GLY A 9 -15.20 -17.43 21.93
CA GLY A 9 -14.08 -16.74 21.28
C GLY A 9 -12.91 -17.68 21.00
N VAL A 10 -12.26 -17.48 19.86
CA VAL A 10 -11.04 -18.21 19.48
C VAL A 10 -9.85 -17.29 19.69
N HIS A 11 -8.85 -17.78 20.43
CA HIS A 11 -7.58 -17.10 20.64
C HIS A 11 -6.48 -17.88 19.87
N PRO A 12 -6.22 -17.53 18.60
CA PRO A 12 -5.17 -18.19 17.83
C PRO A 12 -3.80 -17.89 18.42
N PHE A 13 -2.87 -18.81 18.22
CA PHE A 13 -1.47 -18.59 18.59
C PHE A 13 -0.89 -17.43 17.76
N GLU A 14 -0.46 -16.37 18.41
CA GLU A 14 0.00 -15.15 17.73
C GLU A 14 1.42 -15.28 17.16
N GLY A 15 2.26 -16.14 17.73
CA GLY A 15 3.63 -16.34 17.30
C GLY A 15 4.59 -15.17 17.56
N LYS A 16 4.13 -14.11 18.21
CA LYS A 16 4.93 -12.89 18.48
C LYS A 16 6.19 -13.17 19.30
N ASP A 17 6.16 -14.17 20.16
CA ASP A 17 7.33 -14.57 20.98
C ASP A 17 8.54 -14.98 20.14
N LEU A 18 8.32 -15.39 18.89
CA LEU A 18 9.40 -15.74 17.95
C LEU A 18 10.21 -14.53 17.49
N SER A 19 9.64 -13.32 17.53
CA SER A 19 10.22 -12.12 16.93
C SER A 19 10.25 -10.87 17.80
N LYS A 20 9.46 -10.79 18.90
CA LYS A 20 9.29 -9.57 19.71
C LYS A 20 10.60 -8.97 20.24
N ASP A 21 11.59 -9.81 20.56
CA ASP A 21 12.89 -9.41 21.11
C ASP A 21 13.99 -9.36 20.03
N LYS A 22 13.64 -9.50 18.75
CA LYS A 22 14.61 -9.47 17.67
C LYS A 22 14.62 -8.08 17.00
N PRO A 23 15.79 -7.55 16.65
CA PRO A 23 15.88 -6.31 15.92
C PRO A 23 15.26 -6.44 14.53
N ILE A 24 14.70 -5.34 14.01
CA ILE A 24 14.27 -5.23 12.63
C ILE A 24 15.50 -5.39 11.72
N ARG A 25 15.39 -6.23 10.69
CA ARG A 25 16.45 -6.44 9.70
C ARG A 25 15.96 -5.97 8.34
N GLU A 26 16.82 -5.29 7.64
CA GLU A 26 16.58 -4.95 6.24
C GLU A 26 16.78 -6.20 5.37
N LEU A 27 15.84 -6.43 4.46
CA LEU A 27 15.89 -7.48 3.45
C LEU A 27 15.72 -6.84 2.08
N LEU A 28 16.80 -6.69 1.35
CA LEU A 28 16.77 -6.20 -0.01
C LEU A 28 16.34 -7.32 -0.97
N PRO A 29 15.31 -7.10 -1.80
CA PRO A 29 14.86 -8.09 -2.77
C PRO A 29 15.89 -8.30 -3.88
N LYS A 30 15.94 -9.53 -4.44
CA LYS A 30 16.85 -9.92 -5.52
C LYS A 30 16.07 -10.64 -6.63
N GLY A 31 16.57 -10.51 -7.87
CA GLY A 31 15.99 -11.19 -9.01
C GLY A 31 14.70 -10.54 -9.50
N GLU A 32 13.77 -11.36 -9.96
CA GLU A 32 12.48 -10.89 -10.48
C GLU A 32 11.51 -10.50 -9.37
N LEU A 33 10.93 -9.30 -9.49
CA LEU A 33 9.85 -8.81 -8.65
C LEU A 33 8.58 -8.69 -9.48
N VAL A 34 7.47 -9.14 -8.90
CA VAL A 34 6.16 -9.15 -9.56
C VAL A 34 5.26 -8.09 -8.94
N TYR A 35 4.75 -7.18 -9.76
CA TYR A 35 3.84 -6.10 -9.38
C TYR A 35 2.47 -6.36 -9.99
N PRO A 36 1.54 -7.02 -9.26
CA PRO A 36 0.18 -7.20 -9.73
C PRO A 36 -0.51 -5.85 -9.96
N LEU A 37 -1.26 -5.72 -11.05
CA LEU A 37 -1.99 -4.49 -11.35
C LEU A 37 -3.25 -4.33 -10.49
N SER A 38 -3.68 -5.38 -9.80
CA SER A 38 -4.80 -5.39 -8.85
C SER A 38 -4.28 -5.63 -7.43
N GLN A 39 -3.75 -4.58 -6.80
CA GLN A 39 -3.25 -4.58 -5.41
C GLN A 39 -4.23 -3.94 -4.41
N HIS A 40 -5.36 -3.45 -4.89
CA HIS A 40 -6.37 -2.72 -4.13
C HIS A 40 -7.76 -3.04 -4.67
N ILE A 41 -8.80 -2.72 -3.92
CA ILE A 41 -10.19 -2.82 -4.38
C ILE A 41 -10.48 -1.78 -5.47
N GLY A 42 -11.40 -2.08 -6.37
CA GLY A 42 -11.82 -1.20 -7.47
C GLY A 42 -11.16 -1.57 -8.80
N ALA A 43 -10.95 -0.59 -9.66
CA ALA A 43 -10.38 -0.81 -10.98
C ALA A 43 -8.88 -1.12 -10.89
N PRO A 44 -8.37 -2.17 -11.58
CA PRO A 44 -6.94 -2.41 -11.67
C PRO A 44 -6.18 -1.20 -12.22
N ALA A 45 -4.93 -1.05 -11.82
CA ALA A 45 -4.04 -0.05 -12.39
C ALA A 45 -3.70 -0.39 -13.86
N THR A 46 -3.38 0.61 -14.64
CA THR A 46 -2.99 0.50 -16.05
C THR A 46 -1.49 0.71 -16.18
N PRO A 47 -0.72 -0.22 -16.79
CA PRO A 47 0.71 -0.05 -17.02
C PRO A 47 1.00 1.20 -17.84
N ILE A 48 2.05 1.93 -17.45
CA ILE A 48 2.59 3.07 -18.21
C ILE A 48 4.02 2.81 -18.68
N VAL A 49 4.52 1.61 -18.43
CA VAL A 49 5.85 1.13 -18.88
C VAL A 49 5.67 -0.01 -19.85
N ALA A 50 6.67 -0.24 -20.69
CA ALA A 50 6.75 -1.33 -21.66
C ALA A 50 7.87 -2.33 -21.32
N VAL A 51 7.79 -3.51 -21.89
CA VAL A 51 8.86 -4.51 -21.79
C VAL A 51 10.14 -3.96 -22.40
N GLY A 52 11.22 -4.02 -21.65
CA GLY A 52 12.54 -3.46 -22.02
C GLY A 52 12.84 -2.11 -21.35
N ASP A 53 11.84 -1.43 -20.78
CA ASP A 53 12.06 -0.16 -20.10
C ASP A 53 12.93 -0.34 -18.85
N SER A 54 13.84 0.60 -18.63
CA SER A 54 14.57 0.74 -17.37
C SER A 54 13.75 1.60 -16.42
N VAL A 55 13.66 1.18 -15.17
CA VAL A 55 12.90 1.86 -14.11
C VAL A 55 13.76 2.11 -12.88
N LEU A 56 13.43 3.16 -12.14
CA LEU A 56 14.06 3.50 -10.87
C LEU A 56 13.16 3.09 -9.70
N LYS A 57 13.73 2.85 -8.54
CA LYS A 57 12.98 2.68 -7.29
C LYS A 57 12.16 3.94 -7.00
N GLY A 58 10.88 3.79 -6.67
CA GLY A 58 9.95 4.90 -6.48
C GLY A 58 9.32 5.43 -7.79
N GLN A 59 9.76 4.99 -8.95
CA GLN A 59 9.15 5.39 -10.22
C GLN A 59 7.75 4.80 -10.37
N LYS A 60 6.79 5.62 -10.79
CA LYS A 60 5.44 5.17 -11.15
C LYS A 60 5.52 4.29 -12.40
N ILE A 61 5.01 3.07 -12.28
CA ILE A 61 5.01 2.04 -13.35
C ILE A 61 3.60 1.70 -13.84
N ALA A 62 2.59 2.07 -13.06
CA ALA A 62 1.19 1.98 -13.50
C ALA A 62 0.37 3.13 -12.91
N GLU A 63 -0.62 3.59 -13.66
CA GLU A 63 -1.56 4.63 -13.25
C GLU A 63 -2.87 4.05 -12.75
N ALA A 64 -3.59 4.84 -11.95
CA ALA A 64 -4.92 4.48 -11.49
C ALA A 64 -5.87 4.24 -12.67
N GLY A 65 -6.52 3.09 -12.74
CA GLY A 65 -7.45 2.71 -13.81
C GLY A 65 -8.87 3.26 -13.64
N GLY A 66 -9.14 4.01 -12.56
CA GLY A 66 -10.46 4.59 -12.28
C GLY A 66 -10.49 5.43 -11.01
N PHE A 67 -11.70 5.84 -10.57
CA PHE A 67 -11.85 6.66 -9.36
C PHE A 67 -11.42 5.91 -8.11
N VAL A 68 -11.88 4.66 -7.92
CA VAL A 68 -11.39 3.77 -6.86
C VAL A 68 -10.27 2.94 -7.45
N SER A 69 -9.08 3.47 -7.43
CA SER A 69 -7.84 2.87 -7.93
C SER A 69 -6.65 3.66 -7.39
N ALA A 70 -5.44 3.11 -7.49
CA ALA A 70 -4.22 3.79 -7.07
C ALA A 70 -3.07 3.46 -8.02
N PRO A 71 -2.13 4.40 -8.24
CA PRO A 71 -0.90 4.13 -8.97
C PRO A 71 -0.03 3.08 -8.28
N ILE A 72 0.81 2.43 -9.07
CA ILE A 72 1.80 1.45 -8.58
C ILE A 72 3.19 1.97 -8.89
N HIS A 73 4.10 1.84 -7.92
CA HIS A 73 5.49 2.28 -8.02
C HIS A 73 6.44 1.09 -7.92
N ALA A 74 7.56 1.17 -8.62
CA ALA A 74 8.63 0.17 -8.52
C ALA A 74 9.32 0.26 -7.15
N SER A 75 9.50 -0.87 -6.49
CA SER A 75 10.25 -0.96 -5.21
C SER A 75 11.75 -1.21 -5.40
N VAL A 76 12.19 -1.39 -6.65
CA VAL A 76 13.58 -1.59 -7.04
C VAL A 76 13.90 -0.81 -8.31
N SER A 77 15.18 -0.56 -8.58
CA SER A 77 15.66 -0.22 -9.92
C SER A 77 15.92 -1.50 -10.71
N GLY A 78 15.77 -1.40 -12.04
CA GLY A 78 15.97 -2.55 -12.92
C GLY A 78 15.28 -2.41 -14.27
N THR A 79 14.99 -3.53 -14.91
CA THR A 79 14.40 -3.59 -16.25
C THR A 79 13.06 -4.34 -16.22
N VAL A 80 12.07 -3.79 -16.89
CA VAL A 80 10.78 -4.45 -17.12
C VAL A 80 11.01 -5.63 -18.07
N LYS A 81 10.87 -6.85 -17.57
CA LYS A 81 11.09 -8.07 -18.37
C LYS A 81 9.82 -8.55 -19.04
N LYS A 82 8.68 -8.44 -18.36
CA LYS A 82 7.40 -8.97 -18.85
C LYS A 82 6.24 -8.16 -18.32
N ILE A 83 5.14 -8.19 -19.04
CA ILE A 83 3.81 -7.79 -18.56
C ILE A 83 2.90 -8.95 -18.90
N GLU A 84 2.57 -9.77 -17.91
CA GLU A 84 1.86 -11.05 -18.09
C GLU A 84 1.02 -11.40 -16.86
N PRO A 85 0.02 -12.29 -16.98
CA PRO A 85 -0.70 -12.80 -15.82
C PRO A 85 0.22 -13.60 -14.88
N ARG A 86 0.18 -13.26 -13.59
CA ARG A 86 0.88 -13.98 -12.52
C ARG A 86 -0.10 -14.38 -11.42
N ARG A 87 0.18 -15.50 -10.76
CA ARG A 87 -0.63 -15.97 -9.65
C ARG A 87 -0.40 -15.10 -8.42
N VAL A 88 -1.49 -14.60 -7.84
CA VAL A 88 -1.48 -13.81 -6.59
C VAL A 88 -1.88 -14.69 -5.40
N PRO A 89 -1.70 -14.22 -4.13
CA PRO A 89 -1.99 -15.00 -2.93
C PRO A 89 -3.43 -15.52 -2.82
N THR A 90 -4.40 -14.88 -3.47
CA THR A 90 -5.79 -15.35 -3.54
C THR A 90 -5.98 -16.59 -4.44
N GLY A 91 -4.96 -16.93 -5.23
CA GLY A 91 -4.99 -18.02 -6.20
C GLY A 91 -5.33 -17.58 -7.62
N ASP A 92 -5.78 -16.35 -7.81
CA ASP A 92 -6.16 -15.79 -9.10
C ASP A 92 -4.94 -15.48 -9.98
N MET A 93 -5.19 -15.43 -11.30
CA MET A 93 -4.22 -14.93 -12.29
C MET A 93 -4.50 -13.46 -12.58
N VAL A 94 -3.56 -12.59 -12.23
CA VAL A 94 -3.68 -11.14 -12.38
C VAL A 94 -2.57 -10.59 -13.26
N ASN A 95 -2.91 -9.74 -14.23
CA ASN A 95 -1.91 -9.05 -15.04
C ASN A 95 -0.94 -8.31 -14.11
N SER A 96 0.33 -8.51 -14.35
CA SER A 96 1.41 -8.04 -13.49
C SER A 96 2.59 -7.54 -14.33
N ILE A 97 3.25 -6.51 -13.83
CA ILE A 97 4.54 -6.06 -14.34
C ILE A 97 5.62 -6.86 -13.64
N VAL A 98 6.55 -7.43 -14.39
CA VAL A 98 7.70 -8.18 -13.87
C VAL A 98 8.96 -7.36 -14.11
N ILE A 99 9.65 -7.00 -13.03
CA ILE A 99 10.88 -6.22 -13.08
C ILE A 99 12.03 -7.10 -12.57
N GLU A 100 13.09 -7.20 -13.34
CA GLU A 100 14.35 -7.78 -12.88
C GLU A 100 15.20 -6.68 -12.23
N SER A 101 15.48 -6.85 -10.94
CA SER A 101 16.30 -5.89 -10.19
C SER A 101 17.74 -5.92 -10.69
N ASP A 102 18.33 -4.72 -10.85
CA ASP A 102 19.76 -4.55 -11.10
C ASP A 102 20.61 -4.64 -9.83
N GLY A 103 19.97 -4.64 -8.65
CA GLY A 103 20.63 -4.65 -7.35
C GLY A 103 21.25 -3.31 -6.93
N GLU A 104 21.10 -2.26 -7.72
CA GLU A 104 21.67 -0.94 -7.42
C GLU A 104 20.73 -0.05 -6.61
N PHE A 105 19.42 -0.32 -6.65
CA PHE A 105 18.39 0.43 -5.93
C PHE A 105 18.41 1.94 -6.16
N LYS A 106 18.78 2.36 -7.38
CA LYS A 106 18.73 3.78 -7.78
C LYS A 106 17.33 4.32 -7.63
N GLU A 107 17.19 5.43 -6.90
CA GLU A 107 15.88 6.04 -6.61
C GLU A 107 15.59 7.23 -7.52
N VAL A 108 14.28 7.50 -7.69
CA VAL A 108 13.84 8.78 -8.26
C VAL A 108 14.13 9.91 -7.28
N GLU A 109 14.30 11.12 -7.79
CA GLU A 109 14.37 12.32 -6.95
C GLU A 109 12.97 12.67 -6.44
N TYR A 110 12.82 12.70 -5.11
CA TYR A 110 11.55 13.04 -4.47
C TYR A 110 11.47 14.55 -4.22
N GLN A 111 10.36 15.14 -4.64
CA GLN A 111 10.06 16.54 -4.33
C GLN A 111 9.50 16.65 -2.91
N ALA A 112 10.37 16.92 -1.95
CA ALA A 112 9.98 17.21 -0.59
C ALA A 112 9.20 18.53 -0.51
N VAL A 113 8.26 18.60 0.43
CA VAL A 113 7.56 19.85 0.79
C VAL A 113 8.08 20.28 2.13
N GLU A 114 8.68 21.46 2.19
CA GLU A 114 9.23 22.01 3.43
C GLU A 114 8.14 22.39 4.43
N ASP A 115 7.04 22.96 3.93
CA ASP A 115 5.90 23.36 4.77
C ASP A 115 4.58 22.78 4.24
N VAL A 116 4.10 21.73 4.91
CA VAL A 116 2.83 21.09 4.57
C VAL A 116 1.63 22.03 4.81
N SER A 117 1.75 23.01 5.71
CA SER A 117 0.66 23.95 6.00
C SER A 117 0.41 24.95 4.87
N ALA A 118 1.37 25.10 3.96
CA ALA A 118 1.23 25.92 2.75
C ALA A 118 0.44 25.23 1.62
N LEU A 119 0.19 23.93 1.73
CA LEU A 119 -0.55 23.18 0.70
C LEU A 119 -2.05 23.31 0.89
N SER A 120 -2.78 23.41 -0.21
CA SER A 120 -4.22 23.27 -0.20
C SER A 120 -4.65 21.84 0.10
N LYS A 121 -5.90 21.67 0.55
CA LYS A 121 -6.50 20.35 0.81
C LYS A 121 -6.44 19.45 -0.44
N GLU A 122 -6.74 20.01 -1.58
CA GLU A 122 -6.75 19.33 -2.87
C GLU A 122 -5.33 18.84 -3.26
N GLU A 123 -4.32 19.66 -3.02
CA GLU A 123 -2.92 19.30 -3.28
C GLU A 123 -2.46 18.14 -2.36
N ILE A 124 -2.84 18.19 -1.08
CA ILE A 124 -2.52 17.11 -0.13
C ILE A 124 -3.17 15.79 -0.60
N ILE A 125 -4.47 15.82 -0.94
CA ILE A 125 -5.19 14.64 -1.42
C ILE A 125 -4.57 14.12 -2.72
N ASN A 126 -4.21 15.01 -3.65
CA ASN A 126 -3.58 14.63 -4.90
C ASN A 126 -2.19 14.01 -4.68
N ARG A 127 -1.36 14.54 -3.78
CA ARG A 127 -0.07 13.94 -3.43
C ARG A 127 -0.23 12.54 -2.85
N ILE A 128 -1.22 12.33 -1.96
CA ILE A 128 -1.54 11.01 -1.40
C ILE A 128 -1.98 10.04 -2.50
N LYS A 129 -2.77 10.52 -3.47
CA LYS A 129 -3.19 9.73 -4.63
C LYS A 129 -1.99 9.35 -5.49
N GLU A 130 -1.18 10.34 -5.90
CA GLU A 130 -0.02 10.12 -6.75
C GLU A 130 1.05 9.24 -6.10
N ALA A 131 1.17 9.28 -4.78
CA ALA A 131 2.02 8.38 -4.03
C ALA A 131 1.49 6.92 -3.93
N GLY A 132 0.29 6.65 -4.44
CA GLY A 132 -0.28 5.29 -4.46
C GLY A 132 -0.65 4.76 -3.08
N VAL A 133 -0.96 5.64 -2.11
CA VAL A 133 -1.24 5.22 -0.73
C VAL A 133 -2.58 4.51 -0.63
N VAL A 134 -2.55 3.27 -0.16
CA VAL A 134 -3.72 2.41 0.05
C VAL A 134 -3.72 1.82 1.45
N GLY A 135 -4.88 1.35 1.91
CA GLY A 135 -4.98 0.65 3.20
C GLY A 135 -4.25 -0.69 3.16
N MET A 136 -3.46 -0.99 4.21
CA MET A 136 -2.65 -2.21 4.29
C MET A 136 -3.37 -3.39 4.97
N GLY A 137 -4.41 -3.12 5.74
CA GLY A 137 -5.04 -4.12 6.62
C GLY A 137 -6.42 -4.60 6.16
N GLY A 138 -6.66 -4.74 4.88
CA GLY A 138 -7.97 -5.20 4.38
C GLY A 138 -8.03 -5.22 2.86
N ALA A 139 -9.06 -4.59 2.28
CA ALA A 139 -9.28 -4.55 0.84
C ALA A 139 -8.29 -3.66 0.05
N GLY A 140 -7.28 -3.09 0.69
CA GLY A 140 -6.37 -2.17 0.02
C GLY A 140 -7.07 -0.89 -0.46
N PHE A 141 -8.01 -0.34 0.31
CA PHE A 141 -8.82 0.78 -0.15
C PHE A 141 -7.98 2.05 -0.35
N PRO A 142 -8.06 2.73 -1.52
CA PRO A 142 -7.27 3.92 -1.80
C PRO A 142 -7.53 5.05 -0.81
N THR A 143 -6.46 5.58 -0.21
CA THR A 143 -6.57 6.56 0.89
C THR A 143 -7.13 7.90 0.40
N HIS A 144 -6.77 8.36 -0.81
CA HIS A 144 -7.31 9.60 -1.36
C HIS A 144 -8.85 9.58 -1.49
N VAL A 145 -9.45 8.40 -1.76
CA VAL A 145 -10.91 8.25 -1.81
C VAL A 145 -11.51 8.37 -0.42
N LYS A 146 -10.86 7.80 0.62
CA LYS A 146 -11.29 7.97 2.02
C LYS A 146 -11.29 9.43 2.45
N LEU A 147 -10.32 10.20 1.98
CA LEU A 147 -10.16 11.62 2.31
C LEU A 147 -11.03 12.55 1.47
N SER A 148 -11.81 12.02 0.54
CA SER A 148 -12.71 12.76 -0.34
C SER A 148 -14.18 12.38 -0.12
N PRO A 149 -14.73 12.54 1.11
CA PRO A 149 -16.13 12.25 1.38
C PRO A 149 -17.01 13.24 0.63
N LYS A 150 -18.25 12.83 0.28
CA LYS A 150 -19.21 13.69 -0.44
C LYS A 150 -19.63 14.91 0.37
N GLU A 151 -19.69 14.79 1.69
CA GLU A 151 -20.13 15.82 2.63
C GLU A 151 -19.07 16.00 3.72
N PRO A 152 -17.92 16.63 3.40
CA PRO A 152 -16.81 16.77 4.32
C PRO A 152 -17.16 17.58 5.58
N GLU A 153 -18.14 18.49 5.46
CA GLU A 153 -18.64 19.33 6.56
C GLU A 153 -19.37 18.54 7.67
N LYS A 154 -19.75 17.29 7.39
CA LYS A 154 -20.37 16.38 8.37
C LYS A 154 -19.37 15.55 9.17
N ILE A 155 -18.08 15.73 8.91
CA ILE A 155 -17.01 14.95 9.54
C ILE A 155 -16.27 15.82 10.56
N ASP A 156 -16.49 15.53 11.84
CA ASP A 156 -15.84 16.25 12.94
C ASP A 156 -14.47 15.68 13.30
N TYR A 157 -14.23 14.38 13.08
CA TYR A 157 -13.03 13.68 13.53
C TYR A 157 -12.50 12.71 12.48
N ILE A 158 -11.17 12.62 12.38
CA ILE A 158 -10.46 11.58 11.62
C ILE A 158 -9.69 10.71 12.61
N ILE A 159 -9.99 9.41 12.64
CA ILE A 159 -9.28 8.43 13.46
C ILE A 159 -8.29 7.66 12.57
N CYS A 160 -7.01 8.00 12.68
CA CYS A 160 -5.96 7.37 11.88
C CYS A 160 -5.56 6.00 12.41
N LEU A 161 -5.63 5.79 13.74
CA LEU A 161 -5.23 4.58 14.41
C LEU A 161 -6.20 4.23 15.53
N LEU A 162 -6.88 3.10 15.41
CA LEU A 162 -7.88 2.64 16.38
C LEU A 162 -7.30 2.11 17.69
N TYR A 163 -6.00 1.99 17.86
CA TYR A 163 -5.38 1.51 19.11
C TYR A 163 -5.67 2.38 20.33
N THR A 164 -6.01 3.64 20.12
CA THR A 164 -6.39 4.56 21.18
C THR A 164 -7.89 4.54 21.49
N SER A 165 -8.71 3.90 20.65
CA SER A 165 -10.14 3.74 20.87
C SER A 165 -10.42 2.44 21.60
N PRO A 166 -11.15 2.44 22.74
CA PRO A 166 -11.58 1.20 23.37
C PRO A 166 -12.57 0.47 22.46
N SER A 167 -12.09 -0.53 21.75
CA SER A 167 -12.85 -1.40 20.88
C SER A 167 -12.88 -2.81 21.44
N PRO A 168 -13.93 -3.60 21.21
CA PRO A 168 -13.93 -5.02 21.57
C PRO A 168 -12.78 -5.83 20.95
N ARG A 169 -12.20 -5.36 19.84
CA ARG A 169 -11.03 -5.98 19.21
C ARG A 169 -9.74 -5.71 19.96
N ASP A 170 -9.62 -4.57 20.63
CA ASP A 170 -8.40 -4.13 21.30
C ASP A 170 -8.30 -4.68 22.73
N ARG A 171 -9.37 -5.32 23.21
CA ARG A 171 -9.43 -5.90 24.55
C ARG A 171 -8.85 -7.30 24.67
N SER A 172 -8.34 -7.86 23.60
CA SER A 172 -7.72 -9.18 23.55
C SER A 172 -6.20 -9.15 23.78
N LEU A 173 -5.67 -8.03 24.23
CA LEU A 173 -4.26 -7.86 24.59
C LEU A 173 -4.08 -7.79 26.11
#